data_aea9516e3c2d0663c8fda2ff8d1fdf13
#
_entry.id   aea9516e3c2d0663c8fda2ff8d1fdf13
#
_cell.length_a   1.000
_cell.length_b   1.000
_cell.length_c   1.000
_cell.angle_alpha   90.00
_cell.angle_beta   90.00
_cell.angle_gamma   90.00
#
_symmetry.space_group_name_H-M   'P 1'
#
loop_
_entity.id
_entity.type
_entity.pdbx_description
1 polymer ?
#
loop_
_entity_poly.entity_id
_entity_poly.type
_entity_poly.pdbx_seq_one_letter_code
_entity_poly.pdbx_strand_id
1 'polypeptide(L)'
;MKIEMGESLMQSWLKHAKECKITQLNWKPSANWTTYNDQSIEELYRRMSTHFPVFKNNANYEQVIKQAELDVLGLSHDDNMPYYYAIDIAYHESGLNYGSKEETIERISKKLLRSALVLYHYFNVKNGEIIFASPKINPVIYDDLEKRIEQIYDFMSSQGFEFKFKLFANKSFTENILNPIVEISSSVSDTAELFMRAFQLSNLCEKNINKKQYLKEEKTNVTARYNEFKIGATVQNKLNYLFAKNYLSEEEIINLKNEAYCK
;
A
#
# COMPACT_ATOMS: atom_id res chain seq x y z
N MET A 1 0.07 20.76 1.75
CA MET A 1 0.55 19.54 1.09
C MET A 1 -0.54 18.49 1.23
N LYS A 2 -1.01 17.94 0.12
CA LYS A 2 -2.06 16.91 0.11
C LYS A 2 -1.33 15.56 0.06
N ILE A 3 -1.41 14.80 1.14
CA ILE A 3 -0.87 13.44 1.18
C ILE A 3 -1.92 12.53 0.57
N GLU A 4 -1.56 11.82 -0.49
CA GLU A 4 -2.43 10.85 -1.10
C GLU A 4 -2.34 9.50 -0.37
N MET A 5 -3.42 8.73 -0.45
CA MET A 5 -3.51 7.43 0.22
C MET A 5 -2.44 6.45 -0.27
N GLY A 6 -2.12 6.50 -1.56
CA GLY A 6 -1.07 5.68 -2.16
C GLY A 6 0.32 5.99 -1.62
N GLU A 7 0.65 7.27 -1.51
CA GLU A 7 1.93 7.72 -0.93
C GLU A 7 2.05 7.27 0.54
N SER A 8 0.97 7.41 1.31
CA SER A 8 0.95 6.96 2.70
C SER A 8 1.09 5.44 2.84
N LEU A 9 0.50 4.65 1.93
CA LEU A 9 0.69 3.20 1.87
C LEU A 9 2.16 2.85 1.63
N MET A 10 2.80 3.50 0.65
CA MET A 10 4.21 3.26 0.34
C MET A 10 5.14 3.70 1.47
N GLN A 11 4.81 4.79 2.16
CA GLN A 11 5.53 5.21 3.37
C GLN A 11 5.45 4.14 4.47
N SER A 12 4.25 3.61 4.73
CA SER A 12 4.05 2.55 5.70
C SER A 12 4.83 1.28 5.32
N TRP A 13 4.83 0.93 4.02
CA TRP A 13 5.58 -0.21 3.50
C TRP A 13 7.09 -0.04 3.69
N LEU A 14 7.64 1.14 3.39
CA LEU A 14 9.05 1.41 3.63
C LEU A 14 9.40 1.32 5.12
N LYS A 15 8.57 1.89 5.98
CA LYS A 15 8.83 1.93 7.42
C LYS A 15 8.72 0.55 8.07
N HIS A 16 7.67 -0.20 7.76
CA HIS A 16 7.32 -1.42 8.49
C HIS A 16 7.78 -2.71 7.80
N ALA A 17 7.78 -2.76 6.46
CA ALA A 17 8.18 -3.95 5.71
C ALA A 17 9.63 -3.88 5.20
N LYS A 18 10.17 -2.67 4.97
CA LYS A 18 11.57 -2.45 4.56
C LYS A 18 12.46 -1.90 5.66
N GLU A 19 11.89 -1.71 6.84
CA GLU A 19 12.61 -1.22 8.03
C GLU A 19 13.37 0.09 7.81
N CYS A 20 12.89 0.95 6.91
CA CYS A 20 13.48 2.26 6.70
C CYS A 20 13.38 3.10 7.98
N LYS A 21 14.51 3.59 8.45
CA LYS A 21 14.60 4.42 9.67
C LYS A 21 14.19 5.86 9.40
N ILE A 22 14.33 6.30 8.14
CA ILE A 22 13.88 7.61 7.67
C ILE A 22 12.99 7.39 6.44
N THR A 23 11.82 8.00 6.44
CA THR A 23 10.92 8.06 5.29
C THR A 23 10.41 9.47 5.12
N GLN A 24 10.34 9.95 3.90
CA GLN A 24 9.83 11.28 3.57
C GLN A 24 8.86 11.20 2.39
N LEU A 25 7.70 11.80 2.56
CA LEU A 25 6.70 11.98 1.51
C LEU A 25 7.01 13.24 0.70
N ASN A 26 6.71 13.20 -0.59
CA ASN A 26 6.81 14.34 -1.52
C ASN A 26 8.18 15.03 -1.42
N TRP A 27 9.24 14.22 -1.46
CA TRP A 27 10.59 14.74 -1.38
C TRP A 27 10.94 15.57 -2.62
N LYS A 28 11.45 16.77 -2.38
CA LYS A 28 11.92 17.70 -3.42
C LYS A 28 13.26 18.30 -3.04
N PRO A 29 14.18 18.47 -4.00
CA PRO A 29 15.44 19.15 -3.71
C PRO A 29 15.22 20.63 -3.42
N SER A 30 16.09 21.19 -2.58
CA SER A 30 16.21 22.64 -2.48
C SER A 30 17.20 23.18 -3.51
N ALA A 31 16.88 24.33 -4.10
CA ALA A 31 17.76 24.98 -5.06
C ALA A 31 19.12 25.41 -4.46
N ASN A 32 19.22 25.46 -3.12
CA ASN A 32 20.40 25.93 -2.40
C ASN A 32 21.28 24.79 -1.86
N TRP A 33 20.93 23.52 -2.15
CA TRP A 33 21.74 22.40 -1.68
C TRP A 33 23.03 22.28 -2.49
N THR A 34 24.08 21.88 -1.80
CA THR A 34 25.31 21.43 -2.44
C THR A 34 25.02 20.14 -3.20
N THR A 35 25.51 20.08 -4.41
CA THR A 35 25.32 18.95 -5.32
C THR A 35 26.61 18.15 -5.49
N TYR A 36 26.47 16.92 -5.94
CA TYR A 36 27.59 16.03 -6.20
C TYR A 36 27.61 15.67 -7.69
N ASN A 37 28.80 15.37 -8.18
CA ASN A 37 28.97 14.75 -9.50
C ASN A 37 28.47 15.60 -10.69
N ASP A 38 28.51 16.93 -10.64
CA ASP A 38 27.91 17.81 -11.66
C ASP A 38 28.34 17.47 -13.09
N GLN A 39 29.63 17.30 -13.34
CA GLN A 39 30.12 16.93 -14.69
C GLN A 39 29.68 15.52 -15.09
N SER A 40 29.77 14.57 -14.17
CA SER A 40 29.41 13.17 -14.41
C SER A 40 27.90 13.02 -14.65
N ILE A 41 27.08 13.83 -13.99
CA ILE A 41 25.63 13.78 -14.15
C ILE A 41 25.18 14.38 -15.47
N GLU A 42 25.83 15.45 -15.95
CA GLU A 42 25.54 16.02 -17.24
C GLU A 42 25.84 15.00 -18.36
N GLU A 43 26.99 14.33 -18.28
CA GLU A 43 27.35 13.29 -19.23
C GLU A 43 26.40 12.09 -19.19
N LEU A 44 26.06 11.62 -17.98
CA LEU A 44 25.07 10.55 -17.79
C LEU A 44 23.72 10.95 -18.38
N TYR A 45 23.23 12.17 -18.08
CA TYR A 45 21.98 12.69 -18.63
C TYR A 45 22.00 12.73 -20.17
N ARG A 46 23.10 13.18 -20.77
CA ARG A 46 23.26 13.22 -22.21
C ARG A 46 23.18 11.82 -22.85
N ARG A 47 23.90 10.85 -22.30
CA ARG A 47 23.86 9.44 -22.73
C ARG A 47 22.46 8.85 -22.58
N MET A 48 21.86 9.10 -21.43
CA MET A 48 20.50 8.66 -21.08
C MET A 48 19.45 9.25 -22.05
N SER A 49 19.53 10.54 -22.36
CA SER A 49 18.61 11.22 -23.28
C SER A 49 18.78 10.75 -24.73
N THR A 50 19.98 10.32 -25.11
CA THR A 50 20.24 9.73 -26.44
C THR A 50 19.67 8.32 -26.53
N HIS A 51 19.77 7.53 -25.47
CA HIS A 51 19.31 6.14 -25.45
C HIS A 51 17.80 6.03 -25.21
N PHE A 52 17.25 6.90 -24.35
CA PHE A 52 15.82 6.99 -24.03
C PHE A 52 15.30 8.38 -24.37
N PRO A 53 14.54 8.56 -25.45
CA PRO A 53 14.03 9.87 -25.88
C PRO A 53 12.83 10.33 -25.04
N VAL A 54 12.89 10.12 -23.70
CA VAL A 54 11.82 10.47 -22.75
C VAL A 54 11.93 11.89 -22.18
N PHE A 55 13.09 12.51 -22.36
CA PHE A 55 13.31 13.91 -22.00
C PHE A 55 13.12 14.80 -23.23
N LYS A 56 12.55 15.98 -23.03
CA LYS A 56 12.39 16.95 -24.14
C LYS A 56 13.77 17.34 -24.65
N ASN A 57 13.92 17.47 -25.99
CA ASN A 57 15.19 17.76 -26.67
C ASN A 57 15.93 19.00 -26.15
N ASN A 58 15.23 19.97 -25.56
CA ASN A 58 15.79 21.20 -25.02
C ASN A 58 15.82 21.25 -23.51
N ALA A 59 15.57 20.13 -22.81
CA ALA A 59 15.59 20.11 -21.33
C ALA A 59 17.04 20.09 -20.86
N ASN A 60 17.43 21.12 -20.09
CA ASN A 60 18.68 21.11 -19.35
C ASN A 60 18.60 20.11 -18.20
N TYR A 61 19.66 19.33 -17.96
CA TYR A 61 19.72 18.37 -16.86
C TYR A 61 19.40 19.01 -15.51
N GLU A 62 19.88 20.23 -15.25
CA GLU A 62 19.60 20.97 -14.02
C GLU A 62 18.10 21.19 -13.81
N GLN A 63 17.35 21.52 -14.86
CA GLN A 63 15.91 21.71 -14.74
C GLN A 63 15.20 20.39 -14.44
N VAL A 64 15.64 19.29 -15.07
CA VAL A 64 15.07 17.96 -14.85
C VAL A 64 15.27 17.53 -13.40
N ILE A 65 16.44 17.80 -12.83
CA ILE A 65 16.77 17.43 -11.46
C ILE A 65 16.12 18.38 -10.43
N LYS A 66 16.17 19.70 -10.67
CA LYS A 66 15.55 20.70 -9.77
C LYS A 66 14.03 20.57 -9.69
N GLN A 67 13.38 20.07 -10.75
CA GLN A 67 11.94 19.80 -10.80
C GLN A 67 11.59 18.37 -10.37
N ALA A 68 12.58 17.61 -9.91
CA ALA A 68 12.34 16.26 -9.48
C ALA A 68 11.52 16.23 -8.20
N GLU A 69 10.62 15.29 -8.15
CA GLU A 69 9.81 14.94 -6.98
C GLU A 69 9.83 13.42 -6.86
N LEU A 70 10.09 12.93 -5.67
CA LEU A 70 9.88 11.53 -5.30
C LEU A 70 8.66 11.47 -4.41
N ASP A 71 7.67 10.67 -4.80
CA ASP A 71 6.44 10.54 -4.01
C ASP A 71 6.77 10.01 -2.61
N VAL A 72 7.71 9.06 -2.51
CA VAL A 72 8.27 8.60 -1.22
C VAL A 72 9.76 8.32 -1.35
N LEU A 73 10.53 8.86 -0.42
CA LEU A 73 11.96 8.54 -0.23
C LEU A 73 12.11 7.74 1.06
N GLY A 74 12.87 6.65 1.03
CA GLY A 74 13.23 5.84 2.20
C GLY A 74 14.72 5.64 2.35
N LEU A 75 15.18 5.55 3.60
CA LEU A 75 16.54 5.21 3.96
C LEU A 75 16.53 4.09 4.99
N SER A 76 17.10 2.96 4.64
CA SER A 76 17.43 1.86 5.54
C SER A 76 18.95 1.69 5.65
N HIS A 77 19.38 0.72 6.43
CA HIS A 77 20.76 0.30 6.49
C HIS A 77 20.83 -1.18 6.10
N ASP A 78 21.67 -1.48 5.13
CA ASP A 78 22.00 -2.84 4.72
C ASP A 78 23.48 -3.06 5.03
N ASP A 79 23.81 -4.05 5.86
CA ASP A 79 25.17 -4.31 6.34
C ASP A 79 25.91 -3.06 6.85
N ASN A 80 25.23 -2.19 7.60
CA ASN A 80 25.70 -0.89 8.09
C ASN A 80 25.99 0.17 7.01
N MET A 81 25.59 -0.07 5.77
CA MET A 81 25.65 0.91 4.70
C MET A 81 24.27 1.50 4.42
N PRO A 82 24.18 2.81 4.12
CA PRO A 82 22.92 3.43 3.78
C PRO A 82 22.36 2.86 2.47
N TYR A 83 21.11 2.43 2.49
CA TYR A 83 20.41 1.90 1.34
C TYR A 83 19.15 2.72 1.05
N TYR A 84 19.03 3.23 -0.17
CA TYR A 84 18.01 4.19 -0.57
C TYR A 84 16.89 3.55 -1.38
N TYR A 85 15.68 4.00 -1.10
CA TYR A 85 14.47 3.69 -1.86
C TYR A 85 13.88 4.97 -2.42
N ALA A 86 13.73 5.05 -3.74
CA ALA A 86 13.04 6.13 -4.43
C ALA A 86 11.76 5.56 -5.07
N ILE A 87 10.61 6.04 -4.67
CA ILE A 87 9.32 5.51 -5.09
C ILE A 87 8.49 6.59 -5.75
N ASP A 88 7.96 6.25 -6.92
CA ASP A 88 6.85 6.93 -7.57
C ASP A 88 5.62 6.02 -7.55
N ILE A 89 4.47 6.54 -7.15
CA ILE A 89 3.21 5.80 -7.14
C ILE A 89 2.15 6.50 -7.98
N ALA A 90 1.39 5.72 -8.74
CA ALA A 90 0.23 6.20 -9.47
C ALA A 90 -1.01 5.41 -9.07
N TYR A 91 -1.93 6.09 -8.41
CA TYR A 91 -3.21 5.51 -7.99
C TYR A 91 -4.33 5.99 -8.90
N HIS A 92 -4.80 5.07 -9.78
CA HIS A 92 -5.92 5.31 -10.68
C HIS A 92 -6.93 4.17 -10.56
N GLU A 93 -8.16 4.47 -10.17
CA GLU A 93 -9.23 3.46 -10.01
C GLU A 93 -9.52 2.70 -11.30
N SER A 94 -9.52 3.41 -12.44
CA SER A 94 -9.74 2.82 -13.77
C SER A 94 -8.54 2.06 -14.32
N GLY A 95 -7.38 2.14 -13.66
CA GLY A 95 -6.10 1.66 -14.14
C GLY A 95 -5.23 2.78 -14.73
N LEU A 96 -3.93 2.54 -14.69
CA LEU A 96 -2.94 3.51 -15.14
C LEU A 96 -3.06 3.77 -16.64
N ASN A 97 -3.28 5.04 -17.00
CA ASN A 97 -3.31 5.51 -18.38
C ASN A 97 -2.96 7.01 -18.44
N TYR A 98 -1.92 7.35 -19.17
CA TYR A 98 -1.48 8.73 -19.38
C TYR A 98 -1.74 9.21 -20.83
N GLY A 99 -2.69 8.63 -21.52
CA GLY A 99 -3.00 8.88 -22.92
C GLY A 99 -2.83 7.61 -23.75
N SER A 100 -1.82 7.53 -24.59
CA SER A 100 -1.49 6.28 -25.30
C SER A 100 -0.68 5.31 -24.42
N LYS A 101 -0.50 4.09 -24.93
CA LYS A 101 0.39 3.10 -24.33
C LYS A 101 1.83 3.60 -24.30
N GLU A 102 2.30 4.13 -25.42
CA GLU A 102 3.64 4.68 -25.58
C GLU A 102 3.90 5.84 -24.62
N GLU A 103 2.98 6.81 -24.55
CA GLU A 103 3.08 7.93 -23.60
C GLU A 103 3.12 7.46 -22.14
N THR A 104 2.39 6.41 -21.81
CA THR A 104 2.39 5.83 -20.46
C THR A 104 3.75 5.23 -20.13
N ILE A 105 4.33 4.44 -21.04
CA ILE A 105 5.66 3.85 -20.87
C ILE A 105 6.74 4.94 -20.78
N GLU A 106 6.69 5.95 -21.64
CA GLU A 106 7.64 7.05 -21.64
C GLU A 106 7.60 7.86 -20.34
N ARG A 107 6.40 8.18 -19.83
CA ARG A 107 6.25 8.93 -18.56
C ARG A 107 6.79 8.16 -17.38
N ILE A 108 6.52 6.85 -17.29
CA ILE A 108 7.06 6.00 -16.23
C ILE A 108 8.56 5.87 -16.35
N SER A 109 9.07 5.60 -17.56
CA SER A 109 10.53 5.54 -17.84
C SER A 109 11.22 6.83 -17.40
N LYS A 110 10.62 7.98 -17.73
CA LYS A 110 11.14 9.29 -17.32
C LYS A 110 11.21 9.44 -15.80
N LYS A 111 10.18 8.98 -15.07
CA LYS A 111 10.16 9.02 -13.60
C LYS A 111 11.30 8.17 -13.03
N LEU A 112 11.43 6.92 -13.46
CA LEU A 112 12.47 5.99 -13.00
C LEU A 112 13.89 6.54 -13.26
N LEU A 113 14.15 7.01 -14.47
CA LEU A 113 15.45 7.57 -14.85
C LEU A 113 15.77 8.84 -14.06
N ARG A 114 14.77 9.71 -13.85
CA ARG A 114 14.94 10.93 -13.05
C ARG A 114 15.23 10.60 -11.59
N SER A 115 14.60 9.59 -11.02
CA SER A 115 14.86 9.14 -9.65
C SER A 115 16.29 8.64 -9.49
N ALA A 116 16.84 7.92 -10.48
CA ALA A 116 18.25 7.51 -10.49
C ALA A 116 19.20 8.72 -10.51
N LEU A 117 18.93 9.72 -11.38
CA LEU A 117 19.72 10.96 -11.43
C LEU A 117 19.68 11.70 -10.08
N VAL A 118 18.52 11.79 -9.44
CA VAL A 118 18.33 12.45 -8.14
C VAL A 118 19.15 11.76 -7.05
N LEU A 119 19.07 10.43 -6.94
CA LEU A 119 19.85 9.68 -5.96
C LEU A 119 21.36 9.87 -6.16
N TYR A 120 21.81 9.85 -7.40
CA TYR A 120 23.22 10.07 -7.71
C TYR A 120 23.67 11.52 -7.42
N HIS A 121 22.86 12.50 -7.80
CA HIS A 121 23.23 13.92 -7.70
C HIS A 121 23.18 14.47 -6.28
N TYR A 122 22.13 14.16 -5.53
CA TYR A 122 21.93 14.72 -4.18
C TYR A 122 22.44 13.84 -3.05
N PHE A 123 22.51 12.53 -3.25
CA PHE A 123 22.89 11.60 -2.20
C PHE A 123 24.25 10.91 -2.49
N ASN A 124 24.82 11.15 -3.68
CA ASN A 124 26.07 10.53 -4.11
C ASN A 124 26.08 9.00 -4.06
N VAL A 125 24.95 8.38 -4.36
CA VAL A 125 24.79 6.92 -4.32
C VAL A 125 24.59 6.35 -5.72
N LYS A 126 25.11 5.14 -5.93
CA LYS A 126 25.01 4.38 -7.18
C LYS A 126 24.22 3.08 -7.02
N ASN A 127 23.75 2.78 -5.82
CA ASN A 127 22.97 1.59 -5.48
C ASN A 127 21.69 2.00 -4.76
N GLY A 128 20.68 1.11 -4.79
CA GLY A 128 19.39 1.34 -4.15
C GLY A 128 18.25 0.75 -4.95
N GLU A 129 17.03 0.93 -4.50
CA GLU A 129 15.83 0.51 -5.22
C GLU A 129 15.05 1.71 -5.74
N ILE A 130 14.76 1.69 -7.04
CA ILE A 130 13.92 2.68 -7.71
C ILE A 130 12.65 1.97 -8.15
N ILE A 131 11.53 2.40 -7.60
CA ILE A 131 10.28 1.65 -7.66
C ILE A 131 9.21 2.51 -8.32
N PHE A 132 8.52 1.94 -9.30
CA PHE A 132 7.23 2.45 -9.75
C PHE A 132 6.13 1.50 -9.25
N ALA A 133 5.14 2.05 -8.55
CA ALA A 133 4.03 1.29 -7.99
C ALA A 133 2.68 1.77 -8.54
N SER A 134 1.80 0.84 -8.89
CA SER A 134 0.42 1.14 -9.28
C SER A 134 -0.49 -0.04 -9.01
N PRO A 135 -1.62 0.13 -8.32
CA PRO A 135 -2.52 -0.99 -8.03
C PRO A 135 -3.06 -1.68 -9.28
N LYS A 136 -3.19 -0.93 -10.39
CA LYS A 136 -3.78 -1.46 -11.61
C LYS A 136 -3.12 -0.91 -12.86
N ILE A 137 -2.54 -1.78 -13.66
CA ILE A 137 -1.99 -1.48 -15.00
C ILE A 137 -2.60 -2.47 -15.99
N ASN A 138 -2.96 -2.00 -17.18
CA ASN A 138 -3.43 -2.87 -18.25
C ASN A 138 -2.31 -3.87 -18.63
N PRO A 139 -2.60 -5.19 -18.80
CA PRO A 139 -1.61 -6.20 -19.12
C PRO A 139 -0.72 -5.86 -20.32
N VAL A 140 -1.31 -5.30 -21.40
CA VAL A 140 -0.55 -4.89 -22.60
C VAL A 140 0.47 -3.80 -22.33
N ILE A 141 0.17 -2.88 -21.38
CA ILE A 141 1.12 -1.85 -20.95
C ILE A 141 2.14 -2.46 -20.00
N TYR A 142 1.72 -3.35 -19.13
CA TYR A 142 2.56 -4.00 -18.12
C TYR A 142 3.73 -4.74 -18.77
N ASP A 143 3.45 -5.61 -19.74
CA ASP A 143 4.46 -6.45 -20.41
C ASP A 143 5.53 -5.62 -21.12
N ASP A 144 5.13 -4.51 -21.78
CA ASP A 144 6.08 -3.65 -22.46
C ASP A 144 6.82 -2.73 -21.49
N LEU A 145 6.18 -2.38 -20.37
CA LEU A 145 6.84 -1.62 -19.32
C LEU A 145 7.91 -2.45 -18.61
N GLU A 146 7.67 -3.74 -18.34
CA GLU A 146 8.69 -4.64 -17.80
C GLU A 146 9.92 -4.70 -18.70
N LYS A 147 9.72 -4.92 -20.01
CA LYS A 147 10.84 -4.89 -20.99
C LYS A 147 11.59 -3.56 -20.99
N ARG A 148 10.87 -2.45 -20.86
CA ARG A 148 11.47 -1.12 -20.77
C ARG A 148 12.29 -0.96 -19.49
N ILE A 149 11.84 -1.47 -18.38
CA ILE A 149 12.56 -1.45 -17.10
C ILE A 149 13.83 -2.29 -17.17
N GLU A 150 13.81 -3.46 -17.83
CA GLU A 150 15.01 -4.25 -18.11
C GLU A 150 16.02 -3.45 -18.94
N GLN A 151 15.58 -2.78 -20.00
CA GLN A 151 16.45 -1.91 -20.81
C GLN A 151 17.07 -0.76 -19.97
N ILE A 152 16.29 -0.18 -19.05
CA ILE A 152 16.78 0.86 -18.15
C ILE A 152 17.83 0.28 -17.19
N TYR A 153 17.59 -0.90 -16.64
CA TYR A 153 18.52 -1.59 -15.77
C TYR A 153 19.84 -1.88 -16.49
N ASP A 154 19.79 -2.48 -17.68
CA ASP A 154 20.98 -2.81 -18.47
C ASP A 154 21.79 -1.57 -18.84
N PHE A 155 21.10 -0.51 -19.25
CA PHE A 155 21.75 0.78 -19.53
C PHE A 155 22.45 1.33 -18.29
N MET A 156 21.75 1.42 -17.15
CA MET A 156 22.31 1.97 -15.92
C MET A 156 23.47 1.11 -15.40
N SER A 157 23.37 -0.20 -15.48
CA SER A 157 24.45 -1.13 -15.14
C SER A 157 25.68 -0.91 -16.02
N SER A 158 25.49 -0.69 -17.33
CA SER A 158 26.60 -0.36 -18.25
C SER A 158 27.30 0.96 -17.92
N GLN A 159 26.62 1.87 -17.22
CA GLN A 159 27.17 3.14 -16.73
C GLN A 159 27.77 3.01 -15.31
N GLY A 160 27.86 1.81 -14.74
CA GLY A 160 28.43 1.56 -13.42
C GLY A 160 27.51 1.88 -12.23
N PHE A 161 26.18 1.78 -12.45
CA PHE A 161 25.17 1.90 -11.40
C PHE A 161 24.59 0.54 -11.06
N GLU A 162 24.32 0.32 -9.79
CA GLU A 162 23.75 -0.93 -9.22
C GLU A 162 22.31 -0.71 -8.71
N PHE A 163 21.58 0.23 -9.31
CA PHE A 163 20.19 0.45 -8.97
C PHE A 163 19.32 -0.73 -9.40
N LYS A 164 18.44 -1.18 -8.50
CA LYS A 164 17.40 -2.17 -8.79
C LYS A 164 16.13 -1.45 -9.18
N PHE A 165 15.72 -1.56 -10.43
CA PHE A 165 14.45 -1.00 -10.91
C PHE A 165 13.34 -2.02 -10.73
N LYS A 166 12.25 -1.63 -10.07
CA LYS A 166 11.12 -2.53 -9.76
C LYS A 166 9.79 -1.93 -10.20
N LEU A 167 8.94 -2.80 -10.71
CA LEU A 167 7.54 -2.51 -11.00
C LEU A 167 6.66 -3.35 -10.06
N PHE A 168 5.90 -2.68 -9.20
CA PHE A 168 4.86 -3.33 -8.43
C PHE A 168 3.50 -2.92 -8.97
N ALA A 169 2.83 -3.83 -9.68
CA ALA A 169 1.51 -3.57 -10.23
C ALA A 169 0.63 -4.83 -10.18
N ASN A 170 -0.68 -4.64 -10.25
CA ASN A 170 -1.64 -5.73 -10.29
C ASN A 170 -1.44 -6.69 -9.10
N LYS A 171 -1.24 -7.97 -9.39
CA LYS A 171 -1.01 -9.02 -8.39
C LYS A 171 0.24 -8.76 -7.55
N SER A 172 1.34 -8.34 -8.19
CA SER A 172 2.59 -8.06 -7.47
C SER A 172 2.47 -6.88 -6.50
N PHE A 173 1.65 -5.87 -6.81
CA PHE A 173 1.33 -4.78 -5.89
C PHE A 173 0.60 -5.31 -4.64
N THR A 174 -0.40 -6.17 -4.84
CA THR A 174 -1.15 -6.74 -3.73
C THR A 174 -0.27 -7.62 -2.84
N GLU A 175 0.51 -8.52 -3.44
CA GLU A 175 1.32 -9.50 -2.71
C GLU A 175 2.52 -8.89 -1.99
N ASN A 176 3.21 -7.94 -2.62
CA ASN A 176 4.46 -7.40 -2.09
C ASN A 176 4.31 -6.10 -1.30
N ILE A 177 3.22 -5.37 -1.47
CA ILE A 177 3.00 -4.08 -0.81
C ILE A 177 1.79 -4.13 0.12
N LEU A 178 0.60 -4.41 -0.43
CA LEU A 178 -0.63 -4.27 0.34
C LEU A 178 -0.75 -5.33 1.44
N ASN A 179 -0.61 -6.61 1.10
CA ASN A 179 -0.76 -7.70 2.07
C ASN A 179 0.20 -7.59 3.26
N PRO A 180 1.52 -7.34 3.08
CA PRO A 180 2.42 -7.15 4.22
C PRO A 180 1.99 -6.03 5.16
N ILE A 181 1.46 -4.93 4.62
CA ILE A 181 0.99 -3.81 5.47
C ILE A 181 -0.32 -4.13 6.17
N VAL A 182 -1.23 -4.83 5.51
CA VAL A 182 -2.48 -5.30 6.12
C VAL A 182 -2.18 -6.25 7.30
N GLU A 183 -1.26 -7.18 7.15
CA GLU A 183 -0.83 -8.10 8.20
C GLU A 183 -0.19 -7.36 9.38
N ILE A 184 0.73 -6.44 9.11
CA ILE A 184 1.43 -5.65 10.13
C ILE A 184 0.48 -4.69 10.86
N SER A 185 -0.57 -4.21 10.19
CA SER A 185 -1.49 -3.20 10.72
C SER A 185 -2.14 -3.57 12.05
N SER A 186 -2.30 -4.86 12.33
CA SER A 186 -2.87 -5.35 13.58
C SER A 186 -1.92 -5.24 14.77
N SER A 187 -0.61 -5.18 14.53
CA SER A 187 0.44 -5.11 15.56
C SER A 187 0.91 -3.68 15.84
N VAL A 188 0.59 -2.72 14.99
CA VAL A 188 0.96 -1.30 15.15
C VAL A 188 -0.21 -0.55 15.80
N SER A 189 -0.07 -0.19 17.07
CA SER A 189 -1.15 0.39 17.86
C SER A 189 -1.27 1.91 17.74
N ASP A 190 -0.15 2.62 17.61
CA ASP A 190 -0.13 4.08 17.56
C ASP A 190 0.73 4.54 16.38
N THR A 191 0.08 4.96 15.32
CA THR A 191 0.74 5.39 14.09
C THR A 191 0.17 6.71 13.58
N ALA A 192 1.03 7.53 13.00
CA ALA A 192 0.65 8.77 12.32
C ALA A 192 0.35 8.56 10.82
N GLU A 193 0.66 7.38 10.27
CA GLU A 193 0.49 7.11 8.85
C GLU A 193 -1.00 7.03 8.47
N LEU A 194 -1.39 7.85 7.50
CA LEU A 194 -2.79 7.99 7.05
C LEU A 194 -3.40 6.66 6.60
N PHE A 195 -2.65 5.87 5.82
CA PHE A 195 -3.15 4.58 5.33
C PHE A 195 -3.44 3.60 6.47
N MET A 196 -2.50 3.45 7.41
CA MET A 196 -2.64 2.55 8.55
C MET A 196 -3.84 2.93 9.42
N ARG A 197 -4.00 4.22 9.69
CA ARG A 197 -5.16 4.75 10.46
C ARG A 197 -6.48 4.52 9.74
N ALA A 198 -6.55 4.78 8.43
CA ALA A 198 -7.74 4.57 7.64
C ALA A 198 -8.13 3.08 7.62
N PHE A 199 -7.16 2.18 7.47
CA PHE A 199 -7.37 0.74 7.49
C PHE A 199 -7.82 0.25 8.88
N GLN A 200 -7.19 0.70 9.95
CA GLN A 200 -7.61 0.39 11.34
C GLN A 200 -9.04 0.87 11.62
N LEU A 201 -9.39 2.08 11.16
CA LEU A 201 -10.76 2.59 11.30
C LEU A 201 -11.77 1.72 10.53
N SER A 202 -11.46 1.31 9.30
CA SER A 202 -12.30 0.40 8.52
C SER A 202 -12.56 -0.91 9.25
N ASN A 203 -11.50 -1.53 9.78
CA ASN A 203 -11.61 -2.77 10.56
C ASN A 203 -12.46 -2.63 11.83
N LEU A 204 -12.39 -1.48 12.50
CA LEU A 204 -13.25 -1.19 13.67
C LEU A 204 -14.72 -1.06 13.26
N CYS A 205 -15.00 -0.41 12.12
CA CYS A 205 -16.35 -0.28 11.60
C CYS A 205 -16.93 -1.62 11.16
N GLU A 206 -16.16 -2.47 10.47
CA GLU A 206 -16.58 -3.80 10.03
C GLU A 206 -16.90 -4.73 11.22
N LYS A 207 -16.06 -4.74 12.25
CA LYS A 207 -16.34 -5.50 13.48
C LYS A 207 -17.67 -5.08 14.13
N ASN A 208 -18.00 -3.79 14.07
CA ASN A 208 -19.25 -3.28 14.62
C ASN A 208 -20.47 -3.61 13.73
N ILE A 209 -20.30 -3.61 12.40
CA ILE A 209 -21.35 -3.98 11.44
C ILE A 209 -21.66 -5.48 11.58
N ASN A 210 -20.66 -6.32 11.59
CA ASN A 210 -20.83 -7.76 11.74
C ASN A 210 -21.50 -8.09 13.08
N LYS A 211 -21.11 -7.44 14.18
CA LYS A 211 -21.78 -7.62 15.48
C LYS A 211 -23.25 -7.19 15.45
N LYS A 212 -23.59 -6.10 14.75
CA LYS A 212 -24.99 -5.66 14.57
C LYS A 212 -25.77 -6.60 13.65
N GLN A 213 -25.12 -7.17 12.64
CA GLN A 213 -25.76 -8.10 11.71
C GLN A 213 -26.03 -9.45 12.39
N TYR A 214 -25.09 -9.99 13.15
CA TYR A 214 -25.31 -11.17 14.01
C TYR A 214 -26.46 -10.96 14.99
N LEU A 215 -26.50 -9.83 15.68
CA LEU A 215 -27.59 -9.50 16.61
C LEU A 215 -28.93 -9.28 15.89
N LYS A 216 -28.93 -8.85 14.63
CA LYS A 216 -30.13 -8.67 13.83
C LYS A 216 -30.65 -10.00 13.28
N GLU A 217 -29.75 -10.88 12.83
CA GLU A 217 -30.06 -12.23 12.38
C GLU A 217 -30.57 -13.11 13.52
N GLU A 218 -29.97 -13.03 14.71
CA GLU A 218 -30.51 -13.70 15.91
C GLU A 218 -31.91 -13.18 16.25
N LYS A 219 -32.14 -11.87 16.25
CA LYS A 219 -33.45 -11.28 16.51
C LYS A 219 -34.49 -11.69 15.47
N THR A 220 -34.12 -11.69 14.16
CA THR A 220 -35.05 -12.04 13.06
C THR A 220 -35.38 -13.52 13.10
N ASN A 221 -34.41 -14.39 13.35
CA ASN A 221 -34.64 -15.82 13.48
C ASN A 221 -35.49 -16.17 14.71
N VAL A 222 -35.31 -15.45 15.83
CA VAL A 222 -36.14 -15.62 17.01
C VAL A 222 -37.57 -15.13 16.72
N THR A 223 -37.76 -13.96 16.08
CA THR A 223 -39.10 -13.40 15.80
C THR A 223 -39.85 -14.24 14.78
N ALA A 224 -39.20 -14.75 13.74
CA ALA A 224 -39.83 -15.64 12.76
C ALA A 224 -40.32 -16.96 13.38
N ARG A 225 -39.54 -17.54 14.28
CA ARG A 225 -39.93 -18.76 15.00
C ARG A 225 -41.12 -18.55 15.99
N TYR A 226 -41.23 -17.34 16.58
CA TYR A 226 -42.34 -17.04 17.50
C TYR A 226 -43.72 -16.96 16.80
N ASN A 227 -43.73 -16.60 15.50
CA ASN A 227 -44.98 -16.47 14.73
C ASN A 227 -45.53 -17.81 14.22
N GLU A 228 -44.74 -18.89 14.25
CA GLU A 228 -45.15 -20.21 13.75
C GLU A 228 -45.71 -21.16 14.83
N PHE A 229 -45.56 -20.85 16.12
CA PHE A 229 -45.88 -21.78 17.21
C PHE A 229 -47.02 -21.25 18.12
N LYS A 230 -47.90 -22.17 18.54
CA LYS A 230 -48.82 -21.92 19.65
C LYS A 230 -48.03 -21.64 20.92
N ILE A 231 -48.53 -20.78 21.79
CA ILE A 231 -47.85 -20.26 23.00
C ILE A 231 -47.11 -21.35 23.78
N GLY A 232 -47.74 -22.52 24.01
CA GLY A 232 -47.12 -23.64 24.75
C GLY A 232 -45.88 -24.23 24.06
N ALA A 233 -45.91 -24.38 22.73
CA ALA A 233 -44.77 -24.88 21.97
C ALA A 233 -43.62 -23.85 21.93
N THR A 234 -43.93 -22.55 21.93
CA THR A 234 -42.94 -21.47 21.99
C THR A 234 -42.20 -21.46 23.33
N VAL A 235 -42.91 -21.61 24.43
CA VAL A 235 -42.34 -21.69 25.79
C VAL A 235 -41.43 -22.91 25.89
N GLN A 236 -41.89 -24.07 25.41
CA GLN A 236 -41.14 -25.30 25.45
C GLN A 236 -39.85 -25.28 24.65
N ASN A 237 -39.89 -24.68 23.45
CA ASN A 237 -38.71 -24.47 22.64
C ASN A 237 -37.71 -23.49 23.24
N LYS A 238 -38.22 -22.46 23.93
CA LYS A 238 -37.35 -21.50 24.65
C LYS A 238 -36.64 -22.15 25.83
N LEU A 239 -37.37 -22.94 26.59
CA LEU A 239 -36.80 -23.71 27.72
C LEU A 239 -35.77 -24.73 27.24
N ASN A 240 -36.06 -25.49 26.19
CA ASN A 240 -35.11 -26.41 25.57
C ASN A 240 -33.83 -25.71 25.10
N TYR A 241 -33.94 -24.50 24.54
CA TYR A 241 -32.78 -23.70 24.13
C TYR A 241 -31.94 -23.26 25.35
N LEU A 242 -32.61 -22.80 26.43
CA LEU A 242 -31.90 -22.39 27.65
C LEU A 242 -31.18 -23.57 28.33
N PHE A 243 -31.80 -24.77 28.32
CA PHE A 243 -31.18 -26.00 28.80
C PHE A 243 -29.98 -26.41 27.95
N ALA A 244 -30.13 -26.41 26.63
CA ALA A 244 -29.05 -26.80 25.69
C ALA A 244 -27.83 -25.86 25.74
N LYS A 245 -28.00 -24.64 26.19
CA LYS A 245 -26.95 -23.64 26.33
C LYS A 245 -26.40 -23.50 27.75
N ASN A 246 -26.88 -24.31 28.71
CA ASN A 246 -26.52 -24.21 30.12
C ASN A 246 -26.69 -22.80 30.71
N TYR A 247 -27.75 -22.08 30.28
CA TYR A 247 -28.04 -20.72 30.76
C TYR A 247 -28.88 -20.71 32.03
N LEU A 248 -29.33 -21.88 32.51
CA LEU A 248 -30.09 -22.03 33.75
C LEU A 248 -29.19 -22.65 34.81
N SER A 249 -29.21 -22.10 36.00
CA SER A 249 -28.57 -22.68 37.18
C SER A 249 -29.29 -23.95 37.63
N GLU A 250 -28.63 -24.80 38.42
CA GLU A 250 -29.25 -26.00 38.98
C GLU A 250 -30.49 -25.69 39.84
N GLU A 251 -30.46 -24.58 40.57
CA GLU A 251 -31.57 -24.10 41.38
C GLU A 251 -32.78 -23.68 40.52
N GLU A 252 -32.56 -22.98 39.40
CA GLU A 252 -33.62 -22.61 38.46
C GLU A 252 -34.23 -23.84 37.79
N ILE A 253 -33.41 -24.84 37.45
CA ILE A 253 -33.88 -26.10 36.86
C ILE A 253 -34.77 -26.86 37.87
N ILE A 254 -34.40 -26.91 39.17
CA ILE A 254 -35.18 -27.53 40.22
C ILE A 254 -36.51 -26.81 40.41
N ASN A 255 -36.49 -25.47 40.41
CA ASN A 255 -37.70 -24.65 40.55
C ASN A 255 -38.66 -24.82 39.37
N LEU A 256 -38.17 -24.93 38.14
CA LEU A 256 -38.99 -25.20 36.94
C LEU A 256 -39.64 -26.59 36.93
N LYS A 257 -39.14 -27.54 37.69
CA LYS A 257 -39.73 -28.86 37.87
C LYS A 257 -40.81 -28.91 38.97
N ASN A 258 -40.91 -27.84 39.73
CA ASN A 258 -41.86 -27.75 40.82
C ASN A 258 -43.19 -27.15 40.33
N GLU A 259 -44.27 -27.95 40.32
CA GLU A 259 -45.61 -27.51 39.86
C GLU A 259 -46.14 -26.28 40.63
N ALA A 260 -45.73 -26.07 41.88
CA ALA A 260 -46.12 -24.89 42.66
C ALA A 260 -45.45 -23.58 42.18
N TYR A 261 -44.31 -23.67 41.50
CA TYR A 261 -43.55 -22.52 41.01
C TYR A 261 -44.05 -22.06 39.62
N CYS A 262 -44.68 -22.97 38.89
CA CYS A 262 -45.17 -22.71 37.51
C CYS A 262 -46.67 -22.30 37.46
N LYS A 263 -47.34 -22.11 38.59
CA LYS A 263 -48.70 -21.55 38.69
C LYS A 263 -48.66 -20.04 38.82
#